data_0e67a7ba612db9743c2f9ac44df094f5
#
_entry.id   0e67a7ba612db9743c2f9ac44df094f5
#
_cell.length_a   1.000
_cell.length_b   1.000
_cell.length_c   1.000
_cell.angle_alpha   90.00
_cell.angle_beta   90.00
_cell.angle_gamma   90.00
#
_symmetry.space_group_name_H-M   'P 1'
#
loop_
_entity.id
_entity.type
_entity.pdbx_description
1 polymer ?
#
loop_
_entity_poly.entity_id
_entity_poly.type
_entity_poly.pdbx_seq_one_letter_code
_entity_poly.pdbx_strand_id
1 'polypeptide(L)'
;MNNLNVDYRFSVAPMMGVTTPSARYMYRLISKEAVLFTEMIASQALHRGDYKKLLRKENIEKPVILQVGGSDIGLLKYSTSLANKFDYQGINLNVGCPSKKVSQGKMGACLMKEAELVRDCLSGMREETSMDVSLKCRIGVDEFDSYDFFRNFISTVLESDVKVIFIHARKAFLKGLDPKKNRTLPELKYEFVYNIKKEFPDIKFIMNGGLTNIDDCIEQLKYLDGVMVGRAVQANPFFIKDVDHIFYGQSNIQVNKSDVVKKYFDFIKMNIETVSTLSLIH
;
A
#
# COMPACT_ATOMS: atom_id res chain seq x y z
N MET A 1 -2.57 2.15 -24.94
CA MET A 1 -2.18 1.36 -23.75
C MET A 1 -1.62 2.36 -22.75
N ASN A 2 -2.29 2.60 -21.62
CA ASN A 2 -1.72 3.45 -20.57
C ASN A 2 -0.63 2.64 -19.88
N ASN A 3 0.62 2.92 -20.19
CA ASN A 3 1.73 2.31 -19.48
C ASN A 3 1.68 2.78 -18.02
N LEU A 4 1.61 1.84 -17.08
CA LEU A 4 1.78 2.14 -15.67
C LEU A 4 3.22 2.66 -15.46
N ASN A 5 3.34 3.66 -14.57
CA ASN A 5 4.64 4.27 -14.26
C ASN A 5 5.48 3.41 -13.31
N VAL A 6 4.85 2.44 -12.62
CA VAL A 6 5.47 1.60 -11.58
C VAL A 6 5.24 0.12 -11.87
N ASP A 7 6.27 -0.69 -11.71
CA ASP A 7 6.19 -2.14 -11.78
C ASP A 7 5.85 -2.73 -10.41
N TYR A 8 4.62 -3.21 -10.25
CA TYR A 8 4.06 -3.70 -9.00
C TYR A 8 4.27 -5.20 -8.75
N ARG A 9 5.22 -5.86 -9.42
CA ARG A 9 5.47 -7.30 -9.24
C ARG A 9 5.75 -7.67 -7.78
N PHE A 10 6.43 -6.80 -7.04
CA PHE A 10 6.63 -6.98 -5.61
C PHE A 10 6.45 -5.65 -4.85
N SER A 11 5.64 -5.67 -3.78
CA SER A 11 5.38 -4.50 -2.96
C SER A 11 5.48 -4.81 -1.47
N VAL A 12 5.95 -3.84 -0.68
CA VAL A 12 5.87 -3.87 0.80
C VAL A 12 4.58 -3.19 1.24
N ALA A 13 3.75 -3.92 1.98
CA ALA A 13 2.43 -3.43 2.38
C ALA A 13 2.48 -2.19 3.29
N PRO A 14 1.55 -1.24 3.15
CA PRO A 14 1.39 -0.12 4.08
C PRO A 14 1.02 -0.63 5.48
N MET A 15 1.79 -0.27 6.49
CA MET A 15 1.61 -0.73 7.86
C MET A 15 1.85 0.42 8.85
N MET A 16 0.80 0.77 9.62
CA MET A 16 0.85 1.81 10.63
C MET A 16 1.90 1.49 11.72
N GLY A 17 2.75 2.44 12.06
CA GLY A 17 3.85 2.30 13.00
C GLY A 17 5.03 1.45 12.48
N VAL A 18 4.99 0.99 11.23
CA VAL A 18 5.99 0.08 10.64
C VAL A 18 6.62 0.67 9.38
N THR A 19 5.83 1.06 8.37
CA THR A 19 6.38 1.62 7.12
C THR A 19 6.64 3.13 7.24
N THR A 20 7.29 3.51 8.33
CA THR A 20 7.77 4.87 8.61
C THR A 20 8.86 5.28 7.61
N PRO A 21 9.19 6.57 7.48
CA PRO A 21 10.28 7.02 6.62
C PRO A 21 11.60 6.28 6.90
N SER A 22 11.95 6.08 8.17
CA SER A 22 13.17 5.37 8.54
C SER A 22 13.15 3.89 8.11
N ALA A 23 12.01 3.21 8.27
CA ALA A 23 11.87 1.82 7.83
C ALA A 23 11.94 1.70 6.29
N ARG A 24 11.30 2.63 5.56
CA ARG A 24 11.38 2.65 4.09
C ARG A 24 12.79 2.91 3.58
N TYR A 25 13.53 3.80 4.25
CA TYR A 25 14.95 3.99 3.99
C TYR A 25 15.74 2.67 4.15
N MET A 26 15.53 1.94 5.24
CA MET A 26 16.16 0.63 5.46
C MET A 26 15.77 -0.38 4.37
N TYR A 27 14.48 -0.48 4.02
CA TYR A 27 14.02 -1.38 2.96
C TYR A 27 14.69 -1.07 1.63
N ARG A 28 14.88 0.21 1.30
CA ARG A 28 15.53 0.64 0.06
C ARG A 28 17.04 0.37 0.04
N LEU A 29 17.70 0.29 1.19
CA LEU A 29 19.08 -0.20 1.26
C LEU A 29 19.19 -1.68 0.89
N ILE A 30 18.12 -2.46 1.09
CA ILE A 30 18.08 -3.91 0.86
C ILE A 30 17.62 -4.24 -0.57
N SER A 31 16.56 -3.59 -1.05
CA SER A 31 16.02 -3.79 -2.41
C SER A 31 15.83 -2.43 -3.11
N LYS A 32 16.24 -2.35 -4.38
CA LYS A 32 16.11 -1.13 -5.20
C LYS A 32 14.77 -1.07 -5.92
N GLU A 33 14.19 -2.24 -6.24
CA GLU A 33 13.03 -2.38 -7.10
C GLU A 33 11.71 -2.55 -6.32
N ALA A 34 11.74 -3.17 -5.11
CA ALA A 34 10.53 -3.37 -4.33
C ALA A 34 9.75 -2.07 -4.15
N VAL A 35 8.45 -2.07 -4.51
CA VAL A 35 7.59 -0.90 -4.36
C VAL A 35 7.26 -0.70 -2.89
N LEU A 36 7.61 0.45 -2.35
CA LEU A 36 7.36 0.82 -0.96
C LEU A 36 6.06 1.63 -0.84
N PHE A 37 5.41 1.52 0.30
CA PHE A 37 4.23 2.29 0.64
C PHE A 37 4.47 3.08 1.92
N THR A 38 3.87 4.28 2.00
CA THR A 38 3.80 4.99 3.28
C THR A 38 2.87 4.25 4.25
N GLU A 39 2.83 4.65 5.50
CA GLU A 39 1.69 4.38 6.37
C GLU A 39 0.43 5.03 5.75
N MET A 40 -0.77 4.56 6.16
CA MET A 40 -2.00 5.25 5.75
C MET A 40 -2.11 6.62 6.43
N ILE A 41 -2.16 7.67 5.65
CA ILE A 41 -2.37 9.05 6.12
C ILE A 41 -3.81 9.46 5.82
N ALA A 42 -4.54 9.96 6.82
CA ALA A 42 -5.88 10.47 6.60
C ALA A 42 -5.84 11.75 5.75
N SER A 43 -6.69 11.87 4.72
CA SER A 43 -6.77 13.06 3.85
C SER A 43 -7.04 14.34 4.65
N GLN A 44 -7.87 14.25 5.70
CA GLN A 44 -8.08 15.36 6.64
C GLN A 44 -6.80 15.79 7.37
N ALA A 45 -5.91 14.84 7.73
CA ALA A 45 -4.65 15.18 8.39
C ALA A 45 -3.69 15.92 7.45
N LEU A 46 -3.70 15.58 6.15
CA LEU A 46 -2.94 16.32 5.14
C LEU A 46 -3.47 17.75 4.92
N HIS A 47 -4.77 17.94 5.04
CA HIS A 47 -5.40 19.25 4.86
C HIS A 47 -5.23 20.17 6.08
N ARG A 48 -5.34 19.63 7.29
CA ARG A 48 -5.37 20.42 8.54
C ARG A 48 -4.06 20.43 9.31
N GLY A 49 -3.18 19.45 9.05
CA GLY A 49 -1.94 19.26 9.79
C GLY A 49 -0.70 19.75 9.04
N ASP A 50 0.45 19.48 9.61
CA ASP A 50 1.74 19.70 8.96
C ASP A 50 1.99 18.62 7.90
N TYR A 51 1.47 18.84 6.69
CA TYR A 51 1.65 17.92 5.58
C TYR A 51 3.13 17.74 5.19
N LYS A 52 4.01 18.73 5.44
CA LYS A 52 5.44 18.59 5.15
C LYS A 52 6.07 17.49 6.01
N LYS A 53 5.70 17.46 7.29
CA LYS A 53 6.14 16.42 8.21
C LYS A 53 5.51 15.06 7.88
N LEU A 54 4.22 15.04 7.57
CA LEU A 54 3.49 13.81 7.24
C LEU A 54 3.96 13.14 5.94
N LEU A 55 4.36 13.94 4.94
CA LEU A 55 4.80 13.48 3.62
C LEU A 55 6.33 13.38 3.50
N ARG A 56 7.06 13.47 4.62
CA ARG A 56 8.51 13.36 4.60
C ARG A 56 8.94 12.01 4.03
N LYS A 57 9.85 12.05 3.07
CA LYS A 57 10.57 10.91 2.52
C LYS A 57 11.96 11.32 2.05
N GLU A 58 12.83 10.33 1.91
CA GLU A 58 14.15 10.52 1.30
C GLU A 58 14.10 10.14 -0.18
N ASN A 59 14.92 10.81 -1.00
CA ASN A 59 14.97 10.53 -2.45
C ASN A 59 15.34 9.08 -2.77
N ILE A 60 16.13 8.45 -1.91
CA ILE A 60 16.50 7.04 -2.05
C ILE A 60 15.30 6.09 -1.97
N GLU A 61 14.20 6.47 -1.30
CA GLU A 61 13.07 5.57 -1.06
C GLU A 61 12.31 5.16 -2.34
N LYS A 62 12.48 5.85 -3.47
CA LYS A 62 11.77 5.56 -4.73
C LYS A 62 12.05 4.14 -5.26
N PRO A 63 11.02 3.46 -5.83
CA PRO A 63 9.64 3.91 -5.95
C PRO A 63 8.87 3.80 -4.63
N VAL A 64 8.14 4.86 -4.26
CA VAL A 64 7.28 4.90 -3.07
C VAL A 64 5.90 5.47 -3.38
N ILE A 65 4.87 4.79 -2.89
CA ILE A 65 3.46 5.12 -3.08
C ILE A 65 2.90 5.76 -1.81
N LEU A 66 2.25 6.91 -1.95
CA LEU A 66 1.50 7.52 -0.84
C LEU A 66 0.20 6.77 -0.63
N GLN A 67 -0.04 6.19 0.56
CA GLN A 67 -1.35 5.66 0.88
C GLN A 67 -2.17 6.65 1.70
N VAL A 68 -3.38 6.94 1.23
CA VAL A 68 -4.33 7.84 1.89
C VAL A 68 -5.61 7.11 2.31
N GLY A 69 -6.23 7.60 3.37
CA GLY A 69 -7.58 7.21 3.80
C GLY A 69 -8.49 8.42 3.81
N GLY A 70 -9.72 8.26 3.32
CA GLY A 70 -10.72 9.30 3.24
C GLY A 70 -11.90 8.88 2.37
N SER A 71 -12.96 9.68 2.41
CA SER A 71 -14.16 9.54 1.57
C SER A 71 -14.67 10.90 1.07
N ASP A 72 -13.95 11.96 1.36
CA ASP A 72 -14.22 13.30 0.82
C ASP A 72 -13.40 13.50 -0.46
N ILE A 73 -14.09 13.67 -1.59
CA ILE A 73 -13.47 13.78 -2.92
C ILE A 73 -12.52 14.99 -2.98
N GLY A 74 -12.92 16.14 -2.44
CA GLY A 74 -12.10 17.36 -2.45
C GLY A 74 -10.80 17.19 -1.65
N LEU A 75 -10.86 16.56 -0.47
CA LEU A 75 -9.68 16.27 0.34
C LEU A 75 -8.77 15.21 -0.30
N LEU A 76 -9.34 14.24 -1.02
CA LEU A 76 -8.57 13.25 -1.75
C LEU A 76 -7.89 13.86 -2.99
N LYS A 77 -8.57 14.74 -3.73
CA LYS A 77 -7.96 15.54 -4.81
C LYS A 77 -6.79 16.37 -4.28
N TYR A 78 -6.98 17.09 -3.17
CA TYR A 78 -5.90 17.83 -2.51
C TYR A 78 -4.74 16.92 -2.08
N SER A 79 -5.03 15.75 -1.52
CA SER A 79 -3.98 14.77 -1.15
C SER A 79 -3.20 14.29 -2.38
N THR A 80 -3.87 14.14 -3.52
CA THR A 80 -3.24 13.74 -4.79
C THR A 80 -2.34 14.84 -5.34
N SER A 81 -2.76 16.10 -5.28
CA SER A 81 -1.91 17.24 -5.68
C SER A 81 -0.66 17.35 -4.80
N LEU A 82 -0.78 17.05 -3.50
CA LEU A 82 0.38 16.95 -2.61
C LEU A 82 1.29 15.78 -2.98
N ALA A 83 0.75 14.62 -3.37
CA ALA A 83 1.57 13.48 -3.81
C ALA A 83 2.44 13.86 -5.02
N ASN A 84 1.89 14.58 -6.00
CA ASN A 84 2.65 15.14 -7.13
C ASN A 84 3.75 16.08 -6.63
N LYS A 85 3.39 17.05 -5.78
CA LYS A 85 4.33 18.06 -5.26
C LYS A 85 5.50 17.46 -4.49
N PHE A 86 5.27 16.35 -3.77
CA PHE A 86 6.29 15.65 -2.99
C PHE A 86 6.94 14.50 -3.76
N ASP A 87 6.67 14.40 -5.09
CA ASP A 87 7.35 13.47 -6.00
C ASP A 87 7.21 11.99 -5.54
N TYR A 88 5.99 11.61 -5.14
CA TYR A 88 5.61 10.20 -4.99
C TYR A 88 5.40 9.58 -6.39
N GLN A 89 5.61 8.27 -6.52
CA GLN A 89 5.49 7.58 -7.81
C GLN A 89 4.07 7.08 -8.06
N GLY A 90 3.18 7.24 -7.09
CA GLY A 90 1.76 6.94 -7.18
C GLY A 90 1.03 7.24 -5.89
N ILE A 91 -0.30 7.15 -5.94
CA ILE A 91 -1.17 7.31 -4.78
C ILE A 91 -2.16 6.15 -4.68
N ASN A 92 -2.44 5.72 -3.46
CA ASN A 92 -3.28 4.56 -3.18
C ASN A 92 -4.38 4.91 -2.18
N LEU A 93 -5.63 4.59 -2.52
CA LEU A 93 -6.76 4.73 -1.60
C LEU A 93 -6.91 3.47 -0.73
N ASN A 94 -6.96 3.64 0.59
CA ASN A 94 -7.19 2.55 1.53
C ASN A 94 -8.69 2.28 1.72
N VAL A 95 -9.15 1.12 1.30
CA VAL A 95 -10.51 0.59 1.51
C VAL A 95 -10.44 -0.80 2.18
N GLY A 96 -9.41 -1.04 2.99
CA GLY A 96 -9.19 -2.35 3.60
C GLY A 96 -8.89 -2.35 5.11
N CYS A 97 -8.65 -1.20 5.73
CA CYS A 97 -8.34 -1.12 7.16
C CYS A 97 -9.60 -1.32 8.01
N PRO A 98 -9.66 -2.31 8.92
CA PRO A 98 -10.84 -2.59 9.75
C PRO A 98 -10.84 -1.85 11.10
N SER A 99 -9.89 -0.93 11.33
CA SER A 99 -9.76 -0.23 12.61
C SER A 99 -11.01 0.61 12.93
N LYS A 100 -11.51 0.52 14.16
CA LYS A 100 -12.66 1.30 14.63
C LYS A 100 -12.46 2.80 14.44
N LYS A 101 -11.26 3.32 14.77
CA LYS A 101 -10.91 4.73 14.58
C LYS A 101 -10.98 5.15 13.09
N VAL A 102 -10.54 4.26 12.20
CA VAL A 102 -10.58 4.48 10.75
C VAL A 102 -12.02 4.47 10.24
N SER A 103 -12.83 3.49 10.65
CA SER A 103 -14.26 3.40 10.28
C SER A 103 -15.09 4.57 10.78
N GLN A 104 -14.82 5.07 12.00
CA GLN A 104 -15.46 6.29 12.55
C GLN A 104 -15.13 7.53 11.70
N GLY A 105 -13.96 7.57 11.08
CA GLY A 105 -13.57 8.61 10.12
C GLY A 105 -14.09 8.39 8.71
N LYS A 106 -15.02 7.45 8.48
CA LYS A 106 -15.52 7.05 7.16
C LYS A 106 -14.39 6.72 6.19
N MET A 107 -13.47 5.86 6.61
CA MET A 107 -12.29 5.40 5.85
C MET A 107 -12.11 3.90 6.00
N GLY A 108 -11.32 3.30 5.13
CA GLY A 108 -10.93 1.89 5.21
C GLY A 108 -12.03 0.91 4.82
N ALA A 109 -12.10 -0.25 5.49
CA ALA A 109 -12.93 -1.37 5.05
C ALA A 109 -14.45 -1.10 5.06
N CYS A 110 -14.94 -0.15 5.85
CA CYS A 110 -16.36 0.23 5.84
C CYS A 110 -16.80 0.76 4.47
N LEU A 111 -15.91 1.37 3.70
CA LEU A 111 -16.18 1.89 2.36
C LEU A 111 -16.43 0.79 1.33
N MET A 112 -16.14 -0.48 1.61
CA MET A 112 -16.55 -1.58 0.71
C MET A 112 -18.08 -1.67 0.53
N LYS A 113 -18.87 -1.10 1.45
CA LYS A 113 -20.34 -1.02 1.35
C LYS A 113 -20.83 0.17 0.50
N GLU A 114 -19.92 1.01 0.04
CA GLU A 114 -20.14 2.29 -0.64
C GLU A 114 -19.36 2.33 -1.97
N ALA A 115 -19.56 1.32 -2.82
CA ALA A 115 -18.76 1.12 -4.04
C ALA A 115 -18.75 2.35 -4.97
N GLU A 116 -19.91 2.99 -5.13
CA GLU A 116 -20.07 4.19 -5.96
C GLU A 116 -19.27 5.38 -5.39
N LEU A 117 -19.31 5.59 -4.07
CA LEU A 117 -18.49 6.61 -3.41
C LEU A 117 -16.99 6.35 -3.61
N VAL A 118 -16.56 5.09 -3.54
CA VAL A 118 -15.15 4.72 -3.79
C VAL A 118 -14.77 5.00 -5.24
N ARG A 119 -15.64 4.67 -6.21
CA ARG A 119 -15.46 5.01 -7.63
C ARG A 119 -15.28 6.52 -7.80
N ASP A 120 -16.18 7.32 -7.23
CA ASP A 120 -16.15 8.78 -7.38
C ASP A 120 -14.90 9.40 -6.73
N CYS A 121 -14.48 8.87 -5.57
CA CYS A 121 -13.21 9.24 -4.93
C CYS A 121 -12.02 8.96 -5.85
N LEU A 122 -11.95 7.76 -6.43
CA LEU A 122 -10.85 7.37 -7.33
C LEU A 122 -10.86 8.19 -8.62
N SER A 123 -12.03 8.45 -9.20
CA SER A 123 -12.18 9.33 -10.36
C SER A 123 -11.64 10.73 -10.08
N GLY A 124 -12.04 11.32 -8.95
CA GLY A 124 -11.52 12.62 -8.53
C GLY A 124 -10.00 12.63 -8.31
N MET A 125 -9.43 11.56 -7.72
CA MET A 125 -7.99 11.45 -7.58
C MET A 125 -7.28 11.37 -8.94
N ARG A 126 -7.83 10.64 -9.90
CA ARG A 126 -7.26 10.51 -11.25
C ARG A 126 -7.24 11.80 -12.05
N GLU A 127 -8.25 12.66 -11.86
CA GLU A 127 -8.30 13.98 -12.50
C GLU A 127 -7.12 14.88 -12.11
N GLU A 128 -6.53 14.67 -10.92
CA GLU A 128 -5.46 15.52 -10.37
C GLU A 128 -4.06 15.08 -10.77
N THR A 129 -3.87 13.92 -11.43
CA THR A 129 -2.55 13.39 -11.66
C THR A 129 -2.43 12.46 -12.85
N SER A 130 -1.24 12.43 -13.45
CA SER A 130 -0.82 11.38 -14.40
C SER A 130 -0.10 10.21 -13.72
N MET A 131 0.14 10.27 -12.40
CA MET A 131 0.70 9.15 -11.65
C MET A 131 -0.30 7.99 -11.57
N ASP A 132 0.20 6.81 -11.19
CA ASP A 132 -0.67 5.67 -10.91
C ASP A 132 -1.56 5.95 -9.70
N VAL A 133 -2.88 5.94 -9.91
CA VAL A 133 -3.89 5.91 -8.86
C VAL A 133 -4.34 4.47 -8.68
N SER A 134 -4.30 3.96 -7.45
CA SER A 134 -4.59 2.57 -7.14
C SER A 134 -5.48 2.42 -5.91
N LEU A 135 -6.09 1.25 -5.77
CA LEU A 135 -6.94 0.89 -4.65
C LEU A 135 -6.29 -0.23 -3.83
N LYS A 136 -6.42 -0.19 -2.49
CA LYS A 136 -6.17 -1.36 -1.65
C LYS A 136 -7.41 -1.72 -0.85
N CYS A 137 -7.99 -2.89 -1.13
CA CYS A 137 -9.22 -3.36 -0.50
C CYS A 137 -9.09 -4.75 0.12
N ARG A 138 -10.20 -5.30 0.59
CA ARG A 138 -10.40 -6.68 1.00
C ARG A 138 -11.38 -7.37 0.06
N ILE A 139 -11.72 -8.64 0.33
CA ILE A 139 -12.69 -9.42 -0.44
C ILE A 139 -14.11 -9.32 0.09
N GLY A 140 -14.32 -8.60 1.20
CA GLY A 140 -15.62 -8.43 1.84
C GLY A 140 -15.52 -7.75 3.20
N VAL A 141 -16.67 -7.44 3.80
CA VAL A 141 -16.78 -6.76 5.09
C VAL A 141 -18.01 -7.25 5.86
N ASP A 142 -17.81 -7.64 7.13
CA ASP A 142 -18.85 -8.18 8.02
C ASP A 142 -19.63 -9.35 7.36
N GLU A 143 -20.97 -9.21 7.17
CA GLU A 143 -21.86 -10.16 6.50
C GLU A 143 -21.74 -10.13 4.97
N PHE A 144 -21.16 -9.09 4.38
CA PHE A 144 -20.98 -8.96 2.93
C PHE A 144 -19.68 -9.65 2.49
N ASP A 145 -19.71 -10.97 2.28
CA ASP A 145 -18.51 -11.78 2.01
C ASP A 145 -18.69 -12.81 0.87
N SER A 146 -19.73 -12.64 0.06
CA SER A 146 -19.93 -13.42 -1.15
C SER A 146 -19.01 -12.96 -2.29
N TYR A 147 -18.73 -13.86 -3.24
CA TYR A 147 -18.01 -13.49 -4.45
C TYR A 147 -18.75 -12.42 -5.26
N ASP A 148 -20.08 -12.51 -5.36
CA ASP A 148 -20.91 -11.55 -6.08
C ASP A 148 -20.80 -10.14 -5.49
N PHE A 149 -20.79 -10.01 -4.15
CA PHE A 149 -20.55 -8.73 -3.50
C PHE A 149 -19.18 -8.16 -3.87
N PHE A 150 -18.13 -8.98 -3.78
CA PHE A 150 -16.76 -8.58 -4.12
C PHE A 150 -16.63 -8.22 -5.59
N ARG A 151 -17.19 -9.03 -6.48
CA ARG A 151 -17.21 -8.79 -7.93
C ARG A 151 -17.92 -7.48 -8.28
N ASN A 152 -19.10 -7.23 -7.72
CA ASN A 152 -19.84 -6.01 -7.94
C ASN A 152 -19.09 -4.77 -7.44
N PHE A 153 -18.46 -4.86 -6.26
CA PHE A 153 -17.60 -3.81 -5.74
C PHE A 153 -16.45 -3.48 -6.71
N ILE A 154 -15.73 -4.50 -7.20
CA ILE A 154 -14.62 -4.30 -8.15
C ILE A 154 -15.14 -3.74 -9.48
N SER A 155 -16.22 -4.28 -10.03
CA SER A 155 -16.80 -3.80 -11.28
C SER A 155 -17.17 -2.31 -11.21
N THR A 156 -17.83 -1.88 -10.14
CA THR A 156 -18.18 -0.46 -9.92
C THR A 156 -16.93 0.41 -9.79
N VAL A 157 -15.95 -0.04 -9.03
CA VAL A 157 -14.66 0.69 -8.84
C VAL A 157 -13.93 0.87 -10.16
N LEU A 158 -13.95 -0.11 -11.04
CA LEU A 158 -13.27 -0.05 -12.35
C LEU A 158 -13.85 1.00 -13.29
N GLU A 159 -15.07 1.48 -13.07
CA GLU A 159 -15.66 2.62 -13.81
C GLU A 159 -14.84 3.92 -13.61
N SER A 160 -14.05 4.01 -12.52
CA SER A 160 -13.08 5.11 -12.30
C SER A 160 -11.82 5.04 -13.17
N ASP A 161 -11.70 4.00 -14.01
CA ASP A 161 -10.53 3.72 -14.86
C ASP A 161 -9.21 3.48 -14.07
N VAL A 162 -9.27 3.05 -12.81
CA VAL A 162 -8.07 2.57 -12.09
C VAL A 162 -7.59 1.26 -12.71
N LYS A 163 -6.27 1.06 -12.78
CA LYS A 163 -5.64 -0.10 -13.44
C LYS A 163 -4.92 -1.02 -12.47
N VAL A 164 -4.79 -0.63 -11.20
CA VAL A 164 -4.05 -1.40 -10.19
C VAL A 164 -4.87 -1.54 -8.90
N ILE A 165 -5.11 -2.77 -8.50
CA ILE A 165 -5.89 -3.09 -7.29
C ILE A 165 -5.11 -4.09 -6.42
N PHE A 166 -4.84 -3.72 -5.17
CA PHE A 166 -4.23 -4.56 -4.16
C PHE A 166 -5.31 -5.21 -3.31
N ILE A 167 -5.37 -6.54 -3.29
CA ILE A 167 -6.45 -7.26 -2.61
C ILE A 167 -5.88 -8.05 -1.44
N HIS A 168 -6.28 -7.69 -0.21
CA HIS A 168 -6.07 -8.57 0.94
C HIS A 168 -7.13 -9.66 0.91
N ALA A 169 -6.73 -10.89 0.60
CA ALA A 169 -7.61 -12.04 0.34
C ALA A 169 -8.33 -12.57 1.60
N ARG A 170 -8.73 -11.67 2.50
CA ARG A 170 -9.55 -11.93 3.69
C ARG A 170 -10.64 -10.89 3.80
N LYS A 171 -11.84 -11.25 4.29
CA LYS A 171 -12.84 -10.27 4.66
C LYS A 171 -12.40 -9.45 5.90
N ALA A 172 -13.00 -8.31 6.11
CA ALA A 172 -12.84 -7.49 7.31
C ALA A 172 -14.02 -7.68 8.25
N PHE A 173 -13.75 -7.73 9.56
CA PHE A 173 -14.76 -7.54 10.59
C PHE A 173 -14.59 -6.16 11.21
N LEU A 174 -15.60 -5.30 11.10
CA LEU A 174 -15.57 -3.95 11.68
C LEU A 174 -15.87 -3.98 13.19
N LYS A 175 -16.54 -5.04 13.64
CA LYS A 175 -16.86 -5.28 15.06
C LYS A 175 -16.36 -6.66 15.49
N GLY A 176 -16.06 -6.81 16.78
CA GLY A 176 -15.69 -8.10 17.38
C GLY A 176 -14.25 -8.53 17.21
N LEU A 177 -13.52 -8.00 16.23
CA LEU A 177 -12.09 -8.30 16.02
C LEU A 177 -11.25 -7.02 16.00
N ASP A 178 -10.11 -7.06 16.69
CA ASP A 178 -9.09 -6.03 16.55
C ASP A 178 -8.37 -6.13 15.19
N PRO A 179 -7.62 -5.08 14.77
CA PRO A 179 -6.92 -5.10 13.49
C PRO A 179 -5.88 -6.21 13.34
N LYS A 180 -5.29 -6.72 14.44
CA LYS A 180 -4.33 -7.83 14.41
C LYS A 180 -5.03 -9.14 14.11
N LYS A 181 -6.13 -9.43 14.82
CA LYS A 181 -6.97 -10.63 14.59
C LYS A 181 -7.59 -10.61 13.19
N ASN A 182 -8.02 -9.46 12.69
CA ASN A 182 -8.51 -9.28 11.32
C ASN A 182 -7.51 -9.66 10.22
N ARG A 183 -6.23 -9.82 10.54
CA ARG A 183 -5.18 -10.27 9.60
C ARG A 183 -4.88 -11.76 9.69
N THR A 184 -5.48 -12.46 10.65
CA THR A 184 -5.17 -13.88 10.93
C THR A 184 -6.39 -14.78 10.96
N LEU A 185 -7.46 -14.37 11.62
CA LEU A 185 -8.63 -15.23 11.86
C LEU A 185 -9.58 -15.36 10.64
N PRO A 186 -9.95 -14.30 9.89
CA PRO A 186 -10.75 -14.50 8.71
C PRO A 186 -10.02 -15.39 7.70
N GLU A 187 -10.75 -16.30 7.06
CA GLU A 187 -10.21 -17.22 6.07
C GLU A 187 -9.58 -16.50 4.88
N LEU A 188 -8.49 -17.06 4.34
CA LEU A 188 -7.91 -16.65 3.06
C LEU A 188 -8.70 -17.30 1.92
N LYS A 189 -9.22 -16.47 1.01
CA LYS A 189 -9.94 -16.91 -0.19
C LYS A 189 -9.22 -16.39 -1.43
N TYR A 190 -8.10 -17.01 -1.79
CA TYR A 190 -7.31 -16.65 -2.97
C TYR A 190 -8.08 -16.83 -4.27
N GLU A 191 -9.00 -17.80 -4.31
CA GLU A 191 -9.86 -18.10 -5.45
C GLU A 191 -10.69 -16.87 -5.88
N PHE A 192 -11.09 -16.01 -4.93
CA PHE A 192 -11.81 -14.77 -5.26
C PHE A 192 -10.92 -13.84 -6.11
N VAL A 193 -9.63 -13.78 -5.76
CA VAL A 193 -8.67 -12.92 -6.49
C VAL A 193 -8.29 -13.52 -7.84
N TYR A 194 -8.19 -14.85 -7.93
CA TYR A 194 -7.94 -15.52 -9.21
C TYR A 194 -9.13 -15.39 -10.16
N ASN A 195 -10.35 -15.51 -9.64
CA ASN A 195 -11.55 -15.41 -10.45
C ASN A 195 -11.75 -13.98 -10.97
N ILE A 196 -11.58 -12.96 -10.12
CA ILE A 196 -11.69 -11.56 -10.56
C ILE A 196 -10.63 -11.20 -11.62
N LYS A 197 -9.40 -11.76 -11.52
CA LYS A 197 -8.37 -11.57 -12.54
C LYS A 197 -8.78 -12.15 -13.91
N LYS A 198 -9.47 -13.30 -13.92
CA LYS A 198 -9.97 -13.91 -15.16
C LYS A 198 -11.07 -13.06 -15.80
N GLU A 199 -11.94 -12.44 -14.96
CA GLU A 199 -13.02 -11.58 -15.46
C GLU A 199 -12.50 -10.22 -15.99
N PHE A 200 -11.43 -9.70 -15.39
CA PHE A 200 -10.83 -8.40 -15.77
C PHE A 200 -9.33 -8.56 -16.08
N PRO A 201 -8.97 -9.21 -17.19
CA PRO A 201 -7.58 -9.58 -17.50
C PRO A 201 -6.65 -8.38 -17.70
N ASP A 202 -7.16 -7.23 -18.11
CA ASP A 202 -6.38 -6.01 -18.37
C ASP A 202 -6.05 -5.21 -17.09
N ILE A 203 -6.68 -5.58 -15.96
CA ILE A 203 -6.43 -4.93 -14.67
C ILE A 203 -5.32 -5.65 -13.93
N LYS A 204 -4.40 -4.90 -13.31
CA LYS A 204 -3.35 -5.43 -12.47
C LYS A 204 -3.89 -5.74 -11.08
N PHE A 205 -3.99 -7.00 -10.75
CA PHE A 205 -4.38 -7.48 -9.43
C PHE A 205 -3.18 -7.97 -8.65
N ILE A 206 -2.97 -7.40 -7.45
CA ILE A 206 -1.82 -7.65 -6.60
C ILE A 206 -2.30 -8.40 -5.35
N MET A 207 -1.81 -9.63 -5.17
CA MET A 207 -2.18 -10.47 -4.02
C MET A 207 -1.56 -9.94 -2.72
N ASN A 208 -2.37 -9.83 -1.68
CA ASN A 208 -1.91 -9.57 -0.33
C ASN A 208 -2.60 -10.51 0.68
N GLY A 209 -1.87 -10.91 1.70
CA GLY A 209 -2.35 -11.78 2.79
C GLY A 209 -1.80 -13.19 2.73
N GLY A 210 -1.32 -13.69 3.87
CA GLY A 210 -0.83 -15.06 4.01
C GLY A 210 0.56 -15.34 3.42
N LEU A 211 1.16 -14.45 2.65
CA LEU A 211 2.47 -14.63 2.03
C LEU A 211 3.57 -14.55 3.10
N THR A 212 4.27 -15.64 3.35
CA THR A 212 5.24 -15.78 4.44
C THR A 212 6.65 -16.10 3.99
N ASN A 213 6.83 -16.56 2.75
CA ASN A 213 8.12 -16.83 2.12
C ASN A 213 8.10 -16.43 0.64
N ILE A 214 9.25 -16.47 -0.01
CA ILE A 214 9.42 -16.06 -1.42
C ILE A 214 8.72 -17.05 -2.37
N ASP A 215 8.72 -18.34 -2.06
CA ASP A 215 8.10 -19.36 -2.92
C ASP A 215 6.58 -19.15 -2.98
N ASP A 216 5.92 -18.82 -1.85
CA ASP A 216 4.51 -18.41 -1.85
C ASP A 216 4.28 -17.22 -2.78
N CYS A 217 5.21 -16.26 -2.79
CA CYS A 217 5.11 -15.07 -3.65
C CYS A 217 5.25 -15.42 -5.13
N ILE A 218 6.21 -16.28 -5.49
CA ILE A 218 6.43 -16.75 -6.87
C ILE A 218 5.21 -17.52 -7.37
N GLU A 219 4.61 -18.36 -6.52
CA GLU A 219 3.41 -19.12 -6.89
C GLU A 219 2.25 -18.20 -7.29
N GLN A 220 2.05 -17.08 -6.58
CA GLN A 220 0.99 -16.13 -6.92
C GLN A 220 1.18 -15.47 -8.28
N LEU A 221 2.42 -15.26 -8.72
CA LEU A 221 2.72 -14.64 -10.02
C LEU A 221 2.34 -15.51 -11.22
N LYS A 222 2.03 -16.80 -11.02
CA LYS A 222 1.47 -17.65 -12.07
C LYS A 222 0.02 -17.25 -12.43
N TYR A 223 -0.67 -16.56 -11.54
CA TYR A 223 -2.09 -16.24 -11.66
C TYR A 223 -2.37 -14.74 -11.69
N LEU A 224 -1.48 -13.93 -11.10
CA LEU A 224 -1.68 -12.51 -10.82
C LEU A 224 -0.48 -11.67 -11.26
N ASP A 225 -0.65 -10.36 -11.26
CA ASP A 225 0.33 -9.41 -11.78
C ASP A 225 1.39 -8.99 -10.74
N GLY A 226 1.18 -9.36 -9.49
CA GLY A 226 2.12 -9.02 -8.42
C GLY A 226 1.67 -9.50 -7.05
N VAL A 227 2.56 -9.27 -6.09
CA VAL A 227 2.37 -9.62 -4.68
C VAL A 227 2.69 -8.45 -3.77
N MET A 228 2.01 -8.41 -2.62
CA MET A 228 2.26 -7.43 -1.58
C MET A 228 2.45 -8.13 -0.23
N VAL A 229 3.63 -7.98 0.36
CA VAL A 229 4.03 -8.64 1.61
C VAL A 229 4.07 -7.64 2.76
N GLY A 230 3.49 -7.99 3.89
CA GLY A 230 3.49 -7.14 5.09
C GLY A 230 4.30 -7.73 6.23
N ARG A 231 3.66 -8.56 7.05
CA ARG A 231 4.22 -9.06 8.31
C ARG A 231 5.53 -9.84 8.18
N ALA A 232 5.76 -10.56 7.09
CA ALA A 232 7.02 -11.26 6.87
C ALA A 232 8.18 -10.25 6.72
N VAL A 233 7.98 -9.15 5.98
CA VAL A 233 8.97 -8.07 5.86
C VAL A 233 9.13 -7.32 7.19
N GLN A 234 8.05 -7.10 7.95
CA GLN A 234 8.14 -6.50 9.29
C GLN A 234 8.96 -7.36 10.25
N ALA A 235 8.74 -8.68 10.25
CA ALA A 235 9.47 -9.62 11.12
C ALA A 235 10.94 -9.77 10.72
N ASN A 236 11.22 -9.74 9.42
CA ASN A 236 12.57 -9.80 8.88
C ASN A 236 12.70 -8.89 7.65
N PRO A 237 13.28 -7.70 7.77
CA PRO A 237 13.51 -6.81 6.64
C PRO A 237 14.31 -7.43 5.49
N PHE A 238 15.22 -8.36 5.79
CA PHE A 238 16.00 -9.08 4.77
C PHE A 238 15.20 -10.13 3.99
N PHE A 239 13.91 -10.28 4.26
CA PHE A 239 12.98 -11.00 3.39
C PHE A 239 13.06 -10.51 1.93
N ILE A 240 13.30 -9.21 1.73
CA ILE A 240 13.32 -8.58 0.40
C ILE A 240 14.71 -8.57 -0.27
N LYS A 241 15.71 -9.24 0.28
CA LYS A 241 17.11 -9.17 -0.21
C LYS A 241 17.31 -9.69 -1.64
N ASP A 242 16.50 -10.66 -2.05
CA ASP A 242 16.61 -11.31 -3.35
C ASP A 242 15.50 -10.84 -4.33
N VAL A 243 14.66 -9.87 -3.91
CA VAL A 243 13.50 -9.39 -4.69
C VAL A 243 13.93 -8.81 -6.04
N ASP A 244 14.99 -8.01 -6.08
CA ASP A 244 15.47 -7.36 -7.31
C ASP A 244 15.88 -8.40 -8.37
N HIS A 245 16.52 -9.49 -7.94
CA HIS A 245 16.90 -10.58 -8.80
C HIS A 245 15.69 -11.43 -9.21
N ILE A 246 14.91 -11.92 -8.24
CA ILE A 246 13.84 -12.90 -8.47
C ILE A 246 12.66 -12.31 -9.24
N PHE A 247 12.24 -11.10 -8.88
CA PHE A 247 11.02 -10.50 -9.43
C PHE A 247 11.30 -9.53 -10.60
N TYR A 248 12.49 -8.93 -10.65
CA TYR A 248 12.80 -7.90 -11.64
C TYR A 248 13.93 -8.29 -12.60
N GLY A 249 14.51 -9.49 -12.42
CA GLY A 249 15.55 -10.00 -13.31
C GLY A 249 16.87 -9.23 -13.23
N GLN A 250 17.08 -8.47 -12.15
CA GLN A 250 18.33 -7.75 -11.92
C GLN A 250 19.47 -8.73 -11.62
N SER A 251 20.72 -8.30 -11.78
CA SER A 251 21.88 -9.10 -11.38
C SER A 251 21.78 -9.50 -9.92
N ASN A 252 22.14 -10.74 -9.60
CA ASN A 252 22.13 -11.25 -8.22
C ASN A 252 23.27 -10.61 -7.41
N ILE A 253 23.02 -9.43 -6.86
CA ILE A 253 23.97 -8.72 -6.02
C ILE A 253 23.72 -9.13 -4.57
N GLN A 254 24.73 -9.74 -3.93
CA GLN A 254 24.63 -10.15 -2.54
C GLN A 254 24.51 -8.93 -1.62
N VAL A 255 23.39 -8.84 -0.91
CA VAL A 255 23.16 -7.78 0.08
C VAL A 255 23.95 -8.06 1.34
N ASN A 256 24.96 -7.23 1.62
CA ASN A 256 25.74 -7.33 2.83
C ASN A 256 24.98 -6.73 4.02
N LYS A 257 24.60 -7.58 4.99
CA LYS A 257 23.85 -7.15 6.18
C LYS A 257 24.58 -6.09 7.01
N SER A 258 25.89 -6.23 7.19
CA SER A 258 26.69 -5.29 7.99
C SER A 258 26.70 -3.91 7.35
N ASP A 259 26.82 -3.83 6.03
CA ASP A 259 26.81 -2.57 5.29
C ASP A 259 25.43 -1.88 5.36
N VAL A 260 24.35 -2.66 5.22
CA VAL A 260 22.97 -2.14 5.38
C VAL A 260 22.79 -1.56 6.77
N VAL A 261 23.16 -2.32 7.81
CA VAL A 261 23.04 -1.89 9.21
C VAL A 261 23.88 -0.63 9.47
N LYS A 262 25.11 -0.58 9.00
CA LYS A 262 26.00 0.60 9.16
C LYS A 262 25.35 1.84 8.49
N LYS A 263 24.96 1.76 7.23
CA LYS A 263 24.31 2.89 6.50
C LYS A 263 23.02 3.33 7.18
N TYR A 264 22.25 2.39 7.70
CA TYR A 264 21.02 2.71 8.43
C TYR A 264 21.30 3.44 9.76
N PHE A 265 22.33 3.00 10.53
CA PHE A 265 22.76 3.71 11.74
C PHE A 265 23.25 5.13 11.44
N ASP A 266 24.04 5.31 10.39
CA ASP A 266 24.52 6.64 9.99
C ASP A 266 23.32 7.55 9.64
N PHE A 267 22.34 7.05 8.89
CA PHE A 267 21.09 7.75 8.59
C PHE A 267 20.31 8.15 9.86
N ILE A 268 20.16 7.24 10.83
CA ILE A 268 19.45 7.52 12.09
C ILE A 268 20.18 8.60 12.89
N LYS A 269 21.50 8.53 13.03
CA LYS A 269 22.30 9.55 13.73
C LYS A 269 22.09 10.94 13.12
N MET A 270 22.22 11.09 11.82
CA MET A 270 21.99 12.36 11.13
C MET A 270 20.58 12.94 11.38
N ASN A 271 19.56 12.06 11.42
CA ASN A 271 18.19 12.50 11.67
C ASN A 271 17.93 12.90 13.12
N ILE A 272 18.56 12.24 14.10
CA ILE A 272 18.44 12.59 15.52
C ILE A 272 19.13 13.95 15.77
N GLU A 273 20.32 14.18 15.22
CA GLU A 273 21.05 15.43 15.35
C GLU A 273 20.27 16.61 14.74
N THR A 274 19.62 16.41 13.60
CA THR A 274 18.76 17.41 12.96
C THR A 274 17.55 17.77 13.84
N VAL A 275 16.92 16.80 14.48
CA VAL A 275 15.76 17.03 15.37
C VAL A 275 16.20 17.73 16.66
N SER A 276 17.34 17.34 17.24
CA SER A 276 17.86 17.98 18.47
C SER A 276 18.27 19.42 18.23
N THR A 277 18.86 19.72 17.07
CA THR A 277 19.25 21.10 16.70
C THR A 277 18.03 22.00 16.50
N LEU A 278 16.96 21.49 15.89
CA LEU A 278 15.70 22.23 15.73
C LEU A 278 14.98 22.48 17.05
N SER A 279 15.09 21.57 18.04
CA SER A 279 14.49 21.76 19.38
C SER A 279 15.25 22.76 20.25
N LEU A 280 16.51 23.07 19.91
CA LEU A 280 17.31 24.09 20.60
C LEU A 280 17.13 25.51 20.04
N ILE A 281 16.43 25.67 18.92
CA ILE A 281 16.18 26.96 18.25
C ILE A 281 14.77 27.50 18.58
N HIS A 282 13.96 26.74 19.28
CA HIS A 282 12.66 27.13 19.80
C HIS A 282 12.60 27.01 21.33
#